data_72599e11b9ef2dcd05ebb0923bc69f19
#
_entry.id   72599e11b9ef2dcd05ebb0923bc69f19
#
_cell.length_a   1.000
_cell.length_b   1.000
_cell.length_c   1.000
_cell.angle_alpha   90.00
_cell.angle_beta   90.00
_cell.angle_gamma   90.00
#
_symmetry.space_group_name_H-M   'P 1'
#
loop_
_entity.id
_entity.type
_entity.pdbx_description
1 polymer ?
#
loop_
_entity_poly.entity_id
_entity_poly.type
_entity_poly.pdbx_seq_one_letter_code
_entity_poly.pdbx_strand_id
1 'polypeptide(L)'
;MSKENVEIVRRCGEAFDRGDYQTALDALDPEIEYDLSHFPEGRVYHGHEGVRESFRIWLGTWEDYHQERVEIIDADDQVVVVVRERGRGKGSGLEVVREGYAVWMLRNGKALRIRFYPSKGTALEAAGVSE
;
A
#
# COMPACT_ATOMS: atom_id res chain seq x y z
N MET A 1 -18.63 -0.29 9.65
CA MET A 1 -18.29 -1.22 8.58
C MET A 1 -18.41 -0.51 7.23
N SER A 2 -17.38 -0.57 6.41
CA SER A 2 -17.38 0.21 5.18
C SER A 2 -16.96 -0.60 3.97
N LYS A 3 -17.95 -1.16 3.27
CA LYS A 3 -17.72 -1.86 2.01
C LYS A 3 -17.16 -0.89 0.98
N GLU A 4 -17.55 0.37 1.06
CA GLU A 4 -17.07 1.41 0.16
C GLU A 4 -15.56 1.61 0.32
N ASN A 5 -15.07 1.68 1.56
CA ASN A 5 -13.64 1.85 1.79
C ASN A 5 -12.84 0.65 1.28
N VAL A 6 -13.34 -0.56 1.50
CA VAL A 6 -12.70 -1.77 0.98
C VAL A 6 -12.64 -1.72 -0.56
N GLU A 7 -13.71 -1.25 -1.19
CA GLU A 7 -13.76 -1.17 -2.65
C GLU A 7 -12.78 -0.13 -3.20
N ILE A 8 -12.63 0.99 -2.50
CA ILE A 8 -11.65 2.02 -2.88
C ILE A 8 -10.23 1.44 -2.87
N VAL A 9 -9.89 0.71 -1.82
CA VAL A 9 -8.58 0.07 -1.70
C VAL A 9 -8.37 -0.93 -2.84
N ARG A 10 -9.38 -1.76 -3.12
CA ARG A 10 -9.30 -2.75 -4.18
C ARG A 10 -9.06 -2.10 -5.55
N ARG A 11 -9.84 -1.08 -5.87
CA ARG A 11 -9.72 -0.39 -7.16
C ARG A 11 -8.37 0.31 -7.31
N CYS A 12 -7.88 0.90 -6.24
CA CYS A 12 -6.57 1.53 -6.26
C CYS A 12 -5.47 0.51 -6.58
N GLY A 13 -5.51 -0.65 -5.91
CA GLY A 13 -4.54 -1.70 -6.17
C GLY A 13 -4.63 -2.26 -7.58
N GLU A 14 -5.84 -2.45 -8.10
CA GLU A 14 -6.03 -2.94 -9.46
C GLU A 14 -5.49 -1.94 -10.50
N ALA A 15 -5.70 -0.65 -10.25
CA ALA A 15 -5.17 0.39 -11.12
C ALA A 15 -3.64 0.35 -11.12
N PHE A 16 -3.04 0.22 -9.95
CA PHE A 16 -1.59 0.11 -9.83
C PHE A 16 -1.08 -1.11 -10.62
N ASP A 17 -1.75 -2.25 -10.49
CA ASP A 17 -1.34 -3.49 -11.16
C ASP A 17 -1.34 -3.38 -12.67
N ARG A 18 -2.26 -2.62 -13.25
CA ARG A 18 -2.31 -2.46 -14.70
C ARG A 18 -1.50 -1.26 -15.20
N GLY A 19 -0.72 -0.64 -14.31
CA GLY A 19 0.13 0.48 -14.68
C GLY A 19 -0.59 1.82 -14.79
N ASP A 20 -1.84 1.89 -14.36
CA ASP A 20 -2.63 3.11 -14.40
C ASP A 20 -2.41 3.87 -13.09
N TYR A 21 -1.24 4.48 -12.97
CA TYR A 21 -0.84 5.14 -11.73
C TYR A 21 -1.65 6.41 -11.44
N GLN A 22 -2.15 7.07 -12.47
CA GLN A 22 -2.99 8.24 -12.26
C GLN A 22 -4.29 7.87 -11.55
N THR A 23 -4.95 6.80 -11.98
CA THR A 23 -6.16 6.32 -11.32
C THR A 23 -5.87 5.88 -9.88
N ALA A 24 -4.72 5.22 -9.67
CA ALA A 24 -4.33 4.82 -8.32
C ALA A 24 -4.15 6.06 -7.43
N LEU A 25 -3.48 7.09 -7.92
CA LEU A 25 -3.28 8.34 -7.16
C LEU A 25 -4.59 9.08 -6.91
N ASP A 26 -5.54 8.98 -7.82
CA ASP A 26 -6.84 9.64 -7.65
C ASP A 26 -7.63 9.09 -6.46
N ALA A 27 -7.30 7.88 -6.01
CA ALA A 27 -7.91 7.30 -4.81
C ALA A 27 -7.31 7.86 -3.52
N LEU A 28 -6.26 8.65 -3.64
CA LEU A 28 -5.54 9.22 -2.50
C LEU A 28 -5.89 10.70 -2.35
N ASP A 29 -6.04 11.12 -1.09
CA ASP A 29 -6.25 12.53 -0.78
C ASP A 29 -5.04 13.33 -1.25
N PRO A 30 -5.22 14.59 -1.71
CA PRO A 30 -4.08 15.44 -2.05
C PRO A 30 -3.08 15.62 -0.91
N GLU A 31 -3.52 15.44 0.34
CA GLU A 31 -2.69 15.55 1.53
C GLU A 31 -2.22 14.19 2.04
N ILE A 32 -2.25 13.17 1.20
CA ILE A 32 -1.90 11.80 1.59
C ILE A 32 -0.56 11.72 2.31
N GLU A 33 -0.52 10.95 3.39
CA GLU A 33 0.71 10.59 4.08
C GLU A 33 0.98 9.12 3.79
N TYR A 34 2.08 8.85 3.12
CA TYR A 34 2.46 7.50 2.71
C TYR A 34 3.71 7.11 3.52
N ASP A 35 3.49 6.32 4.57
CA ASP A 35 4.48 6.11 5.63
C ASP A 35 5.17 4.75 5.48
N LEU A 36 6.42 4.79 5.06
CA LEU A 36 7.28 3.61 4.92
C LEU A 36 8.37 3.60 5.98
N SER A 37 8.21 4.38 7.05
CA SER A 37 9.27 4.61 8.03
C SER A 37 9.69 3.37 8.81
N HIS A 38 8.88 2.30 8.84
CA HIS A 38 9.29 1.09 9.54
C HIS A 38 10.36 0.29 8.78
N PHE A 39 10.49 0.53 7.47
CA PHE A 39 11.55 -0.11 6.68
C PHE A 39 12.90 0.56 6.96
N PRO A 40 14.01 -0.19 6.91
CA PRO A 40 15.34 0.44 6.96
C PRO A 40 15.43 1.45 5.82
N GLU A 41 15.91 2.64 6.12
CA GLU A 41 16.01 3.75 5.15
C GLU A 41 14.65 4.19 4.58
N GLY A 42 13.55 3.72 5.16
CA GLY A 42 12.23 4.16 4.77
C GLY A 42 11.92 5.54 5.31
N ARG A 43 10.99 6.20 4.65
CA ARG A 43 10.58 7.54 5.07
C ARG A 43 9.10 7.76 4.82
N VAL A 44 8.61 8.91 5.25
CA VAL A 44 7.23 9.32 5.03
C VAL A 44 7.20 10.22 3.79
N TYR A 45 6.36 9.87 2.83
CA TYR A 45 6.13 10.68 1.62
C TYR A 45 4.82 11.42 1.78
N HIS A 46 4.76 12.62 1.25
CA HIS A 46 3.57 13.46 1.37
C HIS A 46 3.03 13.89 0.01
N GLY A 47 1.70 13.83 -0.13
CA GLY A 47 1.02 14.27 -1.32
C GLY A 47 1.21 13.35 -2.51
N HIS A 48 0.52 13.64 -3.60
CA HIS A 48 0.58 12.83 -4.82
C HIS A 48 2.00 12.76 -5.39
N GLU A 49 2.73 13.87 -5.37
CA GLU A 49 4.10 13.89 -5.89
C GLU A 49 5.02 13.00 -5.08
N GLY A 50 4.87 13.01 -3.74
CA GLY A 50 5.66 12.14 -2.88
C GLY A 50 5.38 10.67 -3.13
N VAL A 51 4.12 10.31 -3.27
CA VAL A 51 3.74 8.92 -3.56
C VAL A 51 4.25 8.49 -4.93
N ARG A 52 4.15 9.38 -5.93
CA ARG A 52 4.65 9.10 -7.27
C ARG A 52 6.16 8.83 -7.25
N GLU A 53 6.89 9.60 -6.46
CA GLU A 53 8.34 9.39 -6.28
C GLU A 53 8.61 8.02 -5.65
N SER A 54 7.83 7.65 -4.62
CA SER A 54 7.95 6.36 -3.97
C SER A 54 7.71 5.22 -4.95
N PHE A 55 6.68 5.33 -5.80
CA PHE A 55 6.40 4.33 -6.82
C PHE A 55 7.57 4.19 -7.79
N ARG A 56 8.12 5.33 -8.24
CA ARG A 56 9.23 5.31 -9.19
C ARG A 56 10.45 4.60 -8.61
N ILE A 57 10.78 4.90 -7.36
CA ILE A 57 11.92 4.29 -6.69
C ILE A 57 11.70 2.78 -6.53
N TRP A 58 10.52 2.40 -6.05
CA TRP A 58 10.21 1.00 -5.79
C TRP A 58 10.20 0.18 -7.07
N LEU A 59 9.47 0.65 -8.07
CA LEU A 59 9.36 -0.07 -9.35
C LEU A 59 10.70 -0.09 -10.09
N GLY A 60 11.53 0.93 -9.88
CA GLY A 60 12.87 0.97 -10.46
C GLY A 60 13.83 -0.05 -9.87
N THR A 61 13.50 -0.62 -8.72
CA THR A 61 14.34 -1.60 -8.03
C THR A 61 14.15 -3.01 -8.58
N TRP A 62 13.01 -3.28 -9.21
CA TRP A 62 12.61 -4.65 -9.55
C TRP A 62 12.38 -4.83 -11.04
N GLU A 63 12.63 -6.07 -11.52
CA GLU A 63 12.18 -6.56 -12.81
C GLU A 63 11.02 -7.52 -12.54
N ASP A 64 10.04 -7.55 -13.43
CA ASP A 64 8.89 -8.46 -13.34
C ASP A 64 8.19 -8.37 -11.97
N TYR A 65 7.95 -7.16 -11.52
CA TYR A 65 7.30 -6.95 -10.23
C TYR A 65 5.80 -7.24 -10.32
N HIS A 66 5.31 -8.07 -9.40
CA HIS A 66 3.89 -8.41 -9.29
C HIS A 66 3.47 -8.31 -7.84
N GLN A 67 2.25 -7.89 -7.59
CA GLN A 67 1.69 -7.94 -6.25
C GLN A 67 0.26 -8.44 -6.29
N GLU A 68 -0.15 -9.06 -5.19
CA GLU A 68 -1.48 -9.60 -5.02
C GLU A 68 -1.96 -9.20 -3.63
N ARG A 69 -3.18 -8.66 -3.55
CA ARG A 69 -3.79 -8.36 -2.27
C ARG A 69 -4.47 -9.63 -1.77
N VAL A 70 -3.77 -10.35 -0.88
CA VAL A 70 -4.26 -11.64 -0.39
C VAL A 70 -5.36 -11.48 0.65
N GLU A 71 -5.38 -10.36 1.37
CA GLU A 71 -6.47 -10.04 2.30
C GLU A 71 -6.73 -8.55 2.30
N ILE A 72 -8.00 -8.19 2.36
CA ILE A 72 -8.42 -6.80 2.58
C ILE A 72 -9.44 -6.86 3.70
N ILE A 73 -9.09 -6.30 4.85
CA ILE A 73 -9.87 -6.44 6.08
C ILE A 73 -10.53 -5.11 6.42
N ASP A 74 -11.85 -5.14 6.51
CA ASP A 74 -12.67 -3.96 6.84
C ASP A 74 -12.52 -3.63 8.33
N ALA A 75 -12.08 -2.42 8.63
CA ALA A 75 -11.98 -1.89 9.98
C ALA A 75 -12.61 -0.50 10.04
N ASP A 76 -13.77 -0.34 9.39
CA ASP A 76 -14.58 0.88 9.30
C ASP A 76 -13.87 2.00 8.53
N ASP A 77 -13.38 3.03 9.19
CA ASP A 77 -12.66 4.12 8.52
C ASP A 77 -11.22 3.72 8.19
N GLN A 78 -10.81 2.52 8.58
CA GLN A 78 -9.52 1.98 8.25
C GLN A 78 -9.67 0.65 7.54
N VAL A 79 -8.69 0.28 6.74
CA VAL A 79 -8.66 -0.99 6.02
C VAL A 79 -7.27 -1.57 6.18
N VAL A 80 -7.19 -2.83 6.60
CA VAL A 80 -5.91 -3.54 6.71
C VAL A 80 -5.73 -4.33 5.42
N VAL A 81 -4.56 -4.20 4.80
CA VAL A 81 -4.25 -4.86 3.55
C VAL A 81 -3.03 -5.74 3.72
N VAL A 82 -3.16 -7.01 3.34
CA VAL A 82 -2.03 -7.93 3.28
C VAL A 82 -1.71 -8.16 1.82
N VAL A 83 -0.49 -7.89 1.43
CA VAL A 83 -0.03 -7.95 0.04
C VAL A 83 1.07 -8.99 -0.05
N ARG A 84 1.02 -9.84 -1.09
CA ARG A 84 2.13 -10.72 -1.43
C ARG A 84 2.80 -10.13 -2.66
N GLU A 85 4.10 -9.92 -2.56
CA GLU A 85 4.89 -9.29 -3.61
C GLU A 85 5.91 -10.27 -4.16
N ARG A 86 6.16 -10.18 -5.46
CA ARG A 86 7.18 -10.97 -6.14
C ARG A 86 7.90 -10.08 -7.12
N GLY A 87 9.22 -10.19 -7.16
CA GLY A 87 10.02 -9.44 -8.12
C GLY A 87 11.42 -10.02 -8.20
N ARG A 88 12.14 -9.61 -9.23
CA ARG A 88 13.54 -9.95 -9.39
C ARG A 88 14.33 -8.65 -9.23
N GLY A 89 15.32 -8.66 -8.33
CA GLY A 89 16.14 -7.48 -8.12
C GLY A 89 16.96 -7.15 -9.35
N LYS A 90 16.94 -5.90 -9.76
CA LYS A 90 17.80 -5.43 -10.85
C LYS A 90 19.25 -5.51 -10.35
N GLY A 91 20.13 -6.04 -11.17
CA GLY A 91 21.52 -6.19 -10.80
C GLY A 91 21.86 -7.51 -10.13
N SER A 92 21.07 -7.94 -9.13
CA SER A 92 21.33 -9.22 -8.46
C SER A 92 20.71 -10.40 -9.19
N GLY A 93 19.60 -10.18 -9.89
CA GLY A 93 18.86 -11.24 -10.56
C GLY A 93 18.13 -12.19 -9.61
N LEU A 94 18.16 -11.91 -8.31
CA LEU A 94 17.54 -12.79 -7.32
C LEU A 94 16.04 -12.55 -7.26
N GLU A 95 15.27 -13.65 -7.26
CA GLU A 95 13.84 -13.58 -7.08
C GLU A 95 13.54 -13.42 -5.59
N VAL A 96 12.65 -12.50 -5.28
CA VAL A 96 12.19 -12.23 -3.92
C VAL A 96 10.68 -12.37 -3.88
N VAL A 97 10.18 -13.10 -2.87
CA VAL A 97 8.75 -13.22 -2.58
C VAL A 97 8.59 -12.83 -1.12
N ARG A 98 7.69 -11.89 -0.85
CA ARG A 98 7.47 -11.47 0.55
C ARG A 98 6.05 -10.97 0.74
N GLU A 99 5.65 -10.83 2.00
CA GLU A 99 4.37 -10.22 2.35
C GLU A 99 4.61 -8.85 2.95
N GLY A 100 3.70 -7.93 2.63
CA GLY A 100 3.67 -6.61 3.21
C GLY A 100 2.34 -6.37 3.89
N TYR A 101 2.31 -5.48 4.87
CA TYR A 101 1.14 -5.21 5.70
C TYR A 101 0.96 -3.72 5.82
N ALA A 102 -0.23 -3.23 5.51
CA ALA A 102 -0.50 -1.80 5.55
C ALA A 102 -1.86 -1.52 6.17
N VAL A 103 -1.97 -0.38 6.81
CA VAL A 103 -3.24 0.14 7.28
C VAL A 103 -3.52 1.42 6.50
N TRP A 104 -4.67 1.44 5.85
CA TRP A 104 -5.16 2.60 5.11
C TRP A 104 -6.20 3.30 5.97
N MET A 105 -6.06 4.59 6.16
CA MET A 105 -7.07 5.40 6.80
C MET A 105 -7.77 6.20 5.71
N LEU A 106 -9.10 6.06 5.62
CA LEU A 106 -9.88 6.69 4.57
C LEU A 106 -10.85 7.70 5.16
N ARG A 107 -11.06 8.76 4.42
CA ARG A 107 -12.01 9.80 4.80
C ARG A 107 -12.55 10.45 3.54
N ASN A 108 -13.87 10.58 3.47
CA ASN A 108 -14.56 11.22 2.33
C ASN A 108 -14.20 10.56 1.00
N GLY A 109 -14.09 9.24 1.00
CA GLY A 109 -13.87 8.47 -0.22
C GLY A 109 -12.44 8.46 -0.72
N LYS A 110 -11.47 8.92 0.08
CA LYS A 110 -10.07 8.96 -0.32
C LYS A 110 -9.17 8.52 0.83
N ALA A 111 -8.03 7.94 0.49
CA ALA A 111 -7.05 7.54 1.48
C ALA A 111 -6.27 8.77 1.96
N LEU A 112 -6.29 8.97 3.27
CA LEU A 112 -5.59 10.09 3.90
C LEU A 112 -4.23 9.67 4.42
N ARG A 113 -4.09 8.40 4.82
CA ARG A 113 -2.81 7.86 5.29
C ARG A 113 -2.73 6.39 4.94
N ILE A 114 -1.56 5.96 4.49
CA ILE A 114 -1.23 4.56 4.29
C ILE A 114 0.07 4.34 5.06
N ARG A 115 0.04 3.49 6.08
CA ARG A 115 1.22 3.19 6.89
C ARG A 115 1.50 1.70 6.82
N PHE A 116 2.76 1.35 6.60
CA PHE A 116 3.20 -0.04 6.54
C PHE A 116 3.69 -0.50 7.91
N TYR A 117 3.52 -1.79 8.17
CA TYR A 117 3.83 -2.42 9.45
C TYR A 117 4.67 -3.67 9.23
N PRO A 118 5.46 -4.09 10.25
CA PRO A 118 6.36 -5.25 10.09
C PRO A 118 5.65 -6.59 10.12
N SER A 119 4.38 -6.65 10.60
CA SER A 119 3.65 -7.89 10.67
C SER A 119 2.14 -7.66 10.56
N LYS A 120 1.41 -8.72 10.22
CA LYS A 120 -0.05 -8.65 10.20
C LYS A 120 -0.59 -8.29 11.59
N GLY A 121 -0.02 -8.88 12.64
CA GLY A 121 -0.46 -8.63 14.00
C GLY A 121 -0.34 -7.15 14.38
N THR A 122 0.79 -6.51 14.06
CA THR A 122 0.95 -5.09 14.37
C THR A 122 0.01 -4.21 13.56
N ALA A 123 -0.25 -4.57 12.31
CA ALA A 123 -1.21 -3.84 11.47
C ALA A 123 -2.63 -3.94 12.03
N LEU A 124 -3.06 -5.15 12.41
CA LEU A 124 -4.39 -5.37 13.00
C LEU A 124 -4.54 -4.60 14.30
N GLU A 125 -3.53 -4.65 15.14
CA GLU A 125 -3.54 -3.94 16.42
C GLU A 125 -3.67 -2.44 16.19
N ALA A 126 -2.91 -1.89 15.25
CA ALA A 126 -2.96 -0.47 14.92
C ALA A 126 -4.33 -0.04 14.40
N ALA A 127 -5.03 -0.93 13.71
CA ALA A 127 -6.37 -0.64 13.18
C ALA A 127 -7.49 -0.96 14.20
N GLY A 128 -7.12 -1.47 15.37
CA GLY A 128 -8.10 -1.79 16.41
C GLY A 128 -8.91 -3.06 16.12
N VAL A 129 -8.35 -3.98 15.34
CA VAL A 129 -9.02 -5.23 14.97
C VAL A 129 -8.45 -6.38 15.79
N SER A 130 -9.32 -7.17 16.40
CA SER A 130 -8.88 -8.38 17.11
C SER A 130 -8.61 -9.50 16.11
N GLU A 131 -7.63 -10.31 16.43
CA GLU A 131 -7.35 -11.49 15.60
C GLU A 131 -8.33 -12.61 15.90
#